data_23a8a44dcb603d7b47f957688e93c38b
#
_entry.id   23a8a44dcb603d7b47f957688e93c38b
#
_cell.length_a   1.000
_cell.length_b   1.000
_cell.length_c   1.000
_cell.angle_alpha   90.00
_cell.angle_beta   90.00
_cell.angle_gamma   90.00
#
_symmetry.space_group_name_H-M   'P 1'
#
loop_
_entity.id
_entity.type
_entity.pdbx_description
1 polymer ?
#
loop_
_entity_poly.entity_id
_entity_poly.type
_entity_poly.pdbx_seq_one_letter_code
_entity_poly.pdbx_strand_id
1 'polypeptide(L)'
;MNRVWRTMVLFLLLFSVSTFAHAAGVFQEGDMGQDVAQIQSQLNALGYAAGPADGDFGSSTAAAVKAFQKDRGLEPDGVVGTATFRA
;
A
#
# COMPACT_ATOMS: atom_id res chain seq x y z
N MET A 1 23.60 16.82 -23.34
CA MET A 1 22.49 16.85 -22.80
C MET A 1 21.99 15.54 -22.50
N ASN A 2 22.04 14.68 -23.31
CA ASN A 2 21.53 13.40 -23.07
C ASN A 2 22.22 12.74 -21.96
N ARG A 3 23.43 13.04 -21.69
CA ARG A 3 24.08 12.41 -20.68
C ARG A 3 23.44 12.75 -19.39
N VAL A 4 22.99 13.85 -19.25
CA VAL A 4 22.36 14.30 -18.02
C VAL A 4 21.19 13.46 -17.76
N TRP A 5 20.41 13.13 -18.76
CA TRP A 5 19.33 12.37 -18.62
C TRP A 5 19.64 11.06 -18.11
N ARG A 6 20.57 10.40 -18.64
CA ARG A 6 20.88 9.11 -18.28
C ARG A 6 21.26 9.11 -16.87
N THR A 7 21.97 10.09 -16.43
CA THR A 7 22.40 10.16 -15.09
C THR A 7 21.22 10.20 -14.18
N MET A 8 20.24 10.93 -14.56
CA MET A 8 19.11 11.07 -13.73
C MET A 8 18.36 9.79 -13.67
N VAL A 9 18.28 9.12 -14.73
CA VAL A 9 17.53 7.91 -14.76
C VAL A 9 18.19 6.92 -13.85
N LEU A 10 19.50 6.87 -13.82
CA LEU A 10 20.17 5.95 -13.00
C LEU A 10 19.88 6.28 -11.56
N PHE A 11 19.82 7.54 -11.26
CA PHE A 11 19.53 7.94 -9.93
C PHE A 11 18.18 7.43 -9.50
N LEU A 12 17.26 7.49 -10.37
CA LEU A 12 15.94 7.06 -10.04
C LEU A 12 15.93 5.59 -9.77
N LEU A 13 16.71 4.85 -10.49
CA LEU A 13 16.72 3.46 -10.30
C LEU A 13 17.24 3.13 -8.94
N LEU A 14 18.22 3.81 -8.50
CA LEU A 14 18.77 3.56 -7.23
C LEU A 14 17.74 3.82 -6.18
N PHE A 15 16.99 4.81 -6.38
CA PHE A 15 16.00 5.15 -5.44
C PHE A 15 14.99 4.06 -5.36
N SER A 16 14.66 3.50 -6.45
CA SER A 16 13.65 2.50 -6.47
C SER A 16 14.14 1.35 -5.70
N VAL A 17 15.38 1.05 -5.81
CA VAL A 17 15.91 -0.09 -5.15
C VAL A 17 15.76 0.09 -3.68
N SER A 18 15.97 1.26 -3.22
CA SER A 18 15.88 1.44 -1.83
C SER A 18 14.51 1.22 -1.39
N THR A 19 13.59 1.52 -2.19
CA THR A 19 12.26 1.41 -1.80
C THR A 19 11.98 0.06 -1.53
N PHE A 20 12.60 -0.86 -2.15
CA PHE A 20 12.31 -2.09 -2.14
C PHE A 20 12.38 -2.56 -0.77
N ALA A 21 13.09 -2.02 -0.03
CA ALA A 21 13.22 -2.47 1.28
C ALA A 21 11.92 -2.68 1.88
N HIS A 22 10.96 -2.10 1.45
CA HIS A 22 9.86 -2.11 2.02
C HIS A 22 9.04 -3.06 1.54
N ALA A 23 9.38 -3.68 0.70
CA ALA A 23 8.64 -4.59 0.04
C ALA A 23 8.16 -5.45 1.03
N ALA A 24 8.82 -5.49 2.02
CA ALA A 24 8.36 -6.37 2.94
C ALA A 24 7.02 -6.01 3.34
N GLY A 25 6.59 -4.95 2.99
CA GLY A 25 5.36 -4.53 3.41
C GLY A 25 4.18 -5.21 2.83
N VAL A 26 3.84 -6.30 3.31
CA VAL A 26 2.61 -6.94 2.96
C VAL A 26 1.80 -6.91 4.23
N PHE A 27 0.59 -6.39 4.19
CA PHE A 27 -0.23 -6.26 5.38
C PHE A 27 -1.55 -7.02 5.23
N GLN A 28 -1.94 -7.68 6.27
CA GLN A 28 -3.15 -8.48 6.26
C GLN A 28 -3.74 -8.58 7.64
N GLU A 29 -4.87 -9.19 7.76
CA GLU A 29 -5.56 -9.30 9.03
C GLU A 29 -4.64 -9.93 10.07
N GLY A 30 -4.56 -9.35 11.22
CA GLY A 30 -3.68 -9.79 12.28
C GLY A 30 -2.46 -8.92 12.44
N ASP A 31 -2.14 -8.11 11.45
CA ASP A 31 -0.96 -7.26 11.52
C ASP A 31 -1.24 -6.02 12.34
N MET A 32 -0.23 -5.44 12.90
CA MET A 32 -0.38 -4.24 13.70
C MET A 32 0.77 -3.28 13.42
N GLY A 33 0.57 -2.03 13.61
CA GLY A 33 1.63 -1.05 13.49
C GLY A 33 1.19 0.25 12.86
N GLN A 34 2.13 1.18 12.77
CA GLN A 34 1.85 2.47 12.24
C GLN A 34 1.55 2.42 10.76
N ASP A 35 2.13 1.50 10.04
CA ASP A 35 1.87 1.38 8.62
C ASP A 35 0.41 0.95 8.41
N VAL A 36 -0.08 0.11 9.29
CA VAL A 36 -1.48 -0.33 9.22
C VAL A 36 -2.38 0.86 9.49
N ALA A 37 -2.00 1.69 10.46
CA ALA A 37 -2.81 2.87 10.76
C ALA A 37 -2.89 3.81 9.55
N GLN A 38 -1.81 3.92 8.80
CA GLN A 38 -1.82 4.75 7.64
C GLN A 38 -2.70 4.17 6.57
N ILE A 39 -2.67 2.89 6.38
CA ILE A 39 -3.52 2.22 5.39
C ILE A 39 -4.99 2.45 5.76
N GLN A 40 -5.31 2.31 7.03
CA GLN A 40 -6.67 2.52 7.48
C GLN A 40 -7.12 3.96 7.24
N SER A 41 -6.24 4.89 7.51
CA SER A 41 -6.55 6.29 7.32
C SER A 41 -6.80 6.58 5.84
N GLN A 42 -6.00 6.02 4.97
CA GLN A 42 -6.15 6.25 3.56
C GLN A 42 -7.43 5.61 3.02
N LEU A 43 -7.75 4.42 3.48
CA LEU A 43 -8.97 3.76 3.05
C LEU A 43 -10.19 4.57 3.49
N ASN A 44 -10.16 5.07 4.71
CA ASN A 44 -11.27 5.87 5.20
C ASN A 44 -11.40 7.16 4.38
N ALA A 45 -10.29 7.77 4.02
CA ALA A 45 -10.32 8.98 3.23
C ALA A 45 -10.90 8.73 1.84
N LEU A 46 -10.72 7.52 1.33
CA LEU A 46 -11.25 7.19 0.03
C LEU A 46 -12.70 6.70 0.08
N GLY A 47 -13.24 6.62 1.26
CA GLY A 47 -14.63 6.20 1.41
C GLY A 47 -14.84 4.74 1.76
N TYR A 48 -13.76 4.00 2.03
CA TYR A 48 -13.91 2.60 2.40
C TYR A 48 -13.82 2.54 3.92
N ALA A 49 -14.82 2.00 4.55
CA ALA A 49 -14.90 2.00 5.99
C ALA A 49 -13.94 0.97 6.62
N ALA A 50 -12.74 1.38 6.84
CA ALA A 50 -11.71 0.50 7.39
C ALA A 50 -11.72 0.43 8.92
N GLY A 51 -12.59 1.20 9.55
CA GLY A 51 -12.61 1.24 11.00
C GLY A 51 -11.65 2.29 11.50
N PRO A 52 -11.45 2.41 12.79
CA PRO A 52 -10.56 3.44 13.30
C PRO A 52 -9.14 3.16 12.88
N ALA A 53 -8.39 4.21 12.63
CA ALA A 53 -7.01 4.08 12.20
C ALA A 53 -6.14 3.82 13.43
N ASP A 54 -6.34 2.70 14.06
CA ASP A 54 -5.68 2.34 15.27
C ASP A 54 -4.46 1.45 15.09
N GLY A 55 -4.15 1.12 13.86
CA GLY A 55 -3.01 0.28 13.58
C GLY A 55 -3.25 -1.21 13.75
N ASP A 56 -4.49 -1.60 14.00
CA ASP A 56 -4.80 -2.99 14.21
C ASP A 56 -5.59 -3.45 12.99
N PHE A 57 -5.03 -4.29 12.17
CA PHE A 57 -5.66 -4.76 10.93
C PHE A 57 -6.65 -5.84 11.30
N GLY A 58 -7.87 -5.44 11.47
CA GLY A 58 -8.91 -6.38 11.85
C GLY A 58 -9.84 -6.67 10.70
N SER A 59 -10.98 -7.23 10.99
CA SER A 59 -11.92 -7.63 9.95
C SER A 59 -12.50 -6.44 9.18
N SER A 60 -12.69 -5.32 9.84
CA SER A 60 -13.22 -4.15 9.14
C SER A 60 -12.20 -3.64 8.13
N THR A 61 -10.93 -3.65 8.51
CA THR A 61 -9.88 -3.22 7.61
C THR A 61 -9.78 -4.19 6.43
N ALA A 62 -9.87 -5.47 6.71
CA ALA A 62 -9.81 -6.47 5.65
C ALA A 62 -10.96 -6.29 4.66
N ALA A 63 -12.14 -6.02 5.17
CA ALA A 63 -13.30 -5.83 4.30
C ALA A 63 -13.12 -4.58 3.43
N ALA A 64 -12.56 -3.52 4.02
CA ALA A 64 -12.33 -2.29 3.26
C ALA A 64 -11.28 -2.52 2.17
N VAL A 65 -10.24 -3.28 2.48
CA VAL A 65 -9.22 -3.58 1.51
C VAL A 65 -9.81 -4.38 0.35
N LYS A 66 -10.66 -5.35 0.65
CA LYS A 66 -11.28 -6.14 -0.39
C LYS A 66 -12.15 -5.28 -1.30
N ALA A 67 -12.89 -4.36 -0.71
CA ALA A 67 -13.75 -3.49 -1.49
C ALA A 67 -12.91 -2.59 -2.40
N PHE A 68 -11.83 -2.07 -1.86
CA PHE A 68 -10.94 -1.21 -2.62
C PHE A 68 -10.32 -2.02 -3.77
N GLN A 69 -9.86 -3.22 -3.50
CA GLN A 69 -9.24 -4.05 -4.51
C GLN A 69 -10.24 -4.36 -5.62
N LYS A 70 -11.46 -4.68 -5.26
CA LYS A 70 -12.45 -5.00 -6.23
C LYS A 70 -12.71 -3.79 -7.11
N ASP A 71 -12.82 -2.61 -6.56
CA ASP A 71 -13.08 -1.40 -7.33
C ASP A 71 -11.93 -1.08 -8.26
N ARG A 72 -10.73 -1.53 -7.96
CA ARG A 72 -9.60 -1.26 -8.81
C ARG A 72 -9.28 -2.41 -9.74
N GLY A 73 -10.11 -3.40 -9.78
CA GLY A 73 -9.89 -4.52 -10.68
C GLY A 73 -8.83 -5.50 -10.20
N LEU A 74 -8.53 -5.48 -8.92
CA LEU A 74 -7.54 -6.39 -8.38
C LEU A 74 -8.24 -7.56 -7.71
N GLU A 75 -7.49 -8.58 -7.36
CA GLU A 75 -8.03 -9.72 -6.70
C GLU A 75 -8.38 -9.31 -5.30
N PRO A 76 -9.64 -9.44 -4.86
CA PRO A 76 -10.04 -9.00 -3.54
C PRO A 76 -9.69 -10.00 -2.45
N ASP A 77 -8.41 -10.12 -2.18
CA ASP A 77 -7.92 -11.08 -1.21
C ASP A 77 -7.73 -10.48 0.19
N GLY A 78 -7.91 -9.19 0.35
CA GLY A 78 -7.78 -8.55 1.66
C GLY A 78 -6.34 -8.35 2.10
N VAL A 79 -5.39 -8.62 1.22
CA VAL A 79 -3.98 -8.47 1.54
C VAL A 79 -3.43 -7.24 0.82
N VAL A 80 -2.81 -6.34 1.56
CA VAL A 80 -2.27 -5.13 0.97
C VAL A 80 -0.84 -5.42 0.54
N GLY A 81 -0.65 -5.61 -0.72
CA GLY A 81 0.67 -5.86 -1.28
C GLY A 81 1.01 -4.79 -2.29
N THR A 82 1.99 -5.03 -3.11
CA THR A 82 2.46 -4.07 -4.09
C THR A 82 1.37 -3.61 -5.04
N ALA A 83 0.59 -4.55 -5.52
CA ALA A 83 -0.45 -4.20 -6.48
C ALA A 83 -1.49 -3.29 -5.83
N THR A 84 -1.83 -3.55 -4.59
CA THR A 84 -2.81 -2.74 -3.89
C THR A 84 -2.28 -1.34 -3.69
N PHE A 85 -1.02 -1.20 -3.34
CA PHE A 85 -0.44 0.09 -3.15
C PHE A 85 -0.39 0.89 -4.45
N ARG A 86 -0.26 0.24 -5.57
CA ARG A 86 -0.18 0.96 -6.78
C ARG A 86 -1.49 1.39 -7.25
N ALA A 87 -2.50 0.79 -6.80
CA ALA A 87 -3.85 1.14 -7.20
C ALA A 87 -4.31 2.38 -6.48
#